data_0fefcb2fe9eac068034594c51e4d3125
#
_entry.id   0fefcb2fe9eac068034594c51e4d3125
#
_cell.length_a   1.000
_cell.length_b   1.000
_cell.length_c   1.000
_cell.angle_alpha   90.00
_cell.angle_beta   90.00
_cell.angle_gamma   90.00
#
_symmetry.space_group_name_H-M   'P 1'
#
loop_
_entity.id
_entity.type
_entity.pdbx_description
1 polymer ?
#
loop_
_entity_poly.entity_id
_entity_poly.type
_entity_poly.pdbx_seq_one_letter_code
_entity_poly.pdbx_strand_id
1 'polypeptide(L)'
;MTMNYTNALLDRVKAKYNLTSDYQLSKKLGIGQGRVTHWRKGTCSMDWDVAFLICDLLGENDQNVVYGLIDDKYSNPRLVNALHEGRNA
;
A
#
# COMPACT_ATOMS: atom_id res chain seq x y z
N MET A 1 -6.27 -11.89 12.51
CA MET A 1 -6.29 -10.68 11.68
C MET A 1 -5.14 -10.69 10.70
N THR A 2 -5.40 -10.32 9.50
CA THR A 2 -4.37 -10.27 8.48
C THR A 2 -3.89 -8.85 8.30
N MET A 3 -2.58 -8.70 8.16
CA MET A 3 -1.99 -7.42 7.78
C MET A 3 -2.29 -7.20 6.30
N ASN A 4 -2.83 -6.05 5.96
CA ASN A 4 -3.08 -5.74 4.56
C ASN A 4 -1.79 -5.26 3.88
N TYR A 5 -1.83 -5.20 2.56
CA TYR A 5 -0.66 -4.85 1.78
C TYR A 5 -0.24 -3.39 2.01
N THR A 6 -1.21 -2.50 2.22
CA THR A 6 -0.93 -1.09 2.53
C THR A 6 -0.03 -0.98 3.75
N ASN A 7 -0.38 -1.67 4.83
CA ASN A 7 0.43 -1.62 6.06
C ASN A 7 1.80 -2.25 5.86
N ALA A 8 1.89 -3.31 5.08
CA ALA A 8 3.17 -3.92 4.77
C ALA A 8 4.10 -2.94 4.05
N LEU A 9 3.57 -2.18 3.08
CA LEU A 9 4.36 -1.17 2.37
C LEU A 9 4.80 -0.05 3.31
N LEU A 10 3.92 0.41 4.18
CA LEU A 10 4.25 1.46 5.14
C LEU A 10 5.38 1.02 6.06
N ASP A 11 5.32 -0.21 6.54
CA ASP A 11 6.37 -0.75 7.40
C ASP A 11 7.70 -0.87 6.67
N ARG A 12 7.68 -1.22 5.39
CA ARG A 12 8.91 -1.30 4.59
C ARG A 12 9.56 0.07 4.43
N VAL A 13 8.76 1.12 4.21
CA VAL A 13 9.30 2.48 4.12
C VAL A 13 9.92 2.90 5.45
N LYS A 14 9.24 2.63 6.56
CA LYS A 14 9.78 2.93 7.88
C LYS A 14 11.12 2.23 8.11
N ALA A 15 11.21 0.97 7.75
CA ALA A 15 12.45 0.21 7.92
C ALA A 15 13.57 0.76 7.03
N LYS A 16 13.27 1.08 5.79
CA LYS A 16 14.28 1.54 4.84
C LYS A 16 14.89 2.89 5.25
N TYR A 17 14.06 3.79 5.77
CA TYR A 17 14.49 5.15 6.10
C TYR A 17 14.64 5.38 7.60
N ASN A 18 14.63 4.31 8.40
CA ASN A 18 14.81 4.37 9.86
C ASN A 18 13.82 5.32 10.52
N LEU A 19 12.57 5.31 10.07
CA LEU A 19 11.53 6.12 10.65
C LEU A 19 10.97 5.42 11.88
N THR A 20 10.81 6.14 12.98
CA THR A 20 10.43 5.55 14.26
C THR A 20 8.94 5.67 14.55
N SER A 21 8.20 6.47 13.78
CA SER A 21 6.78 6.67 14.02
C SER A 21 6.03 6.87 12.72
N ASP A 22 4.71 6.69 12.77
CA ASP A 22 3.85 6.95 11.63
C ASP A 22 3.79 8.45 11.31
N TYR A 23 4.04 9.31 12.30
CA TYR A 23 4.16 10.74 12.05
C TYR A 23 5.33 11.03 11.11
N GLN A 24 6.50 10.46 11.42
CA GLN A 24 7.67 10.62 10.54
C GLN A 24 7.40 10.04 9.15
N LEU A 25 6.68 8.90 9.10
CA LEU A 25 6.29 8.28 7.84
C LEU A 25 5.43 9.23 7.01
N SER A 26 4.44 9.87 7.61
CA SER A 26 3.58 10.81 6.91
C SER A 26 4.37 11.99 6.36
N LYS A 27 5.33 12.48 7.13
CA LYS A 27 6.21 13.56 6.68
C LYS A 27 7.07 13.15 5.49
N LYS A 28 7.61 11.92 5.53
CA LYS A 28 8.41 11.39 4.43
C LYS A 28 7.59 11.28 3.14
N LEU A 29 6.35 10.87 3.27
CA LEU A 29 5.45 10.70 2.13
C LEU A 29 4.79 12.01 1.69
N GLY A 30 4.89 13.07 2.50
CA GLY A 30 4.28 14.34 2.17
C GLY A 30 2.77 14.36 2.28
N ILE A 31 2.21 13.56 3.18
CA ILE A 31 0.77 13.44 3.37
C ILE A 31 0.40 13.72 4.82
N GLY A 32 -0.89 13.89 5.08
CA GLY A 32 -1.38 14.11 6.42
C GLY A 32 -1.33 12.84 7.27
N GLN A 33 -1.04 13.01 8.56
CA GLN A 33 -0.98 11.89 9.49
C GLN A 33 -2.33 11.16 9.59
N GLY A 34 -3.44 11.88 9.42
CA GLY A 34 -4.76 11.27 9.48
C GLY A 34 -4.96 10.19 8.45
N ARG A 35 -4.39 10.36 7.26
CA ARG A 35 -4.48 9.35 6.20
C ARG A 35 -3.75 8.07 6.62
N VAL A 36 -2.57 8.20 7.18
CA VAL A 36 -1.81 7.04 7.67
C VAL A 36 -2.59 6.34 8.78
N THR A 37 -3.19 7.11 9.69
CA THR A 37 -4.01 6.55 10.77
C THR A 37 -5.16 5.72 10.22
N HIS A 38 -5.87 6.22 9.20
CA HIS A 38 -6.97 5.47 8.58
C HIS A 38 -6.48 4.18 7.94
N TRP A 39 -5.35 4.24 7.28
CA TRP A 39 -4.77 3.04 6.65
C TRP A 39 -4.37 2.00 7.70
N ARG A 40 -3.80 2.45 8.82
CA ARG A 40 -3.41 1.54 9.91
C ARG A 40 -4.61 0.85 10.55
N LYS A 41 -5.75 1.53 10.58
CA LYS A 41 -6.99 0.95 11.11
C LYS A 41 -7.63 -0.04 10.15
N GLY A 42 -7.20 -0.05 8.89
CA GLY A 42 -7.77 -0.94 7.88
C GLY A 42 -9.08 -0.45 7.30
N THR A 43 -9.44 0.82 7.52
CA THR A 43 -10.69 1.37 6.98
C THR A 43 -10.60 1.69 5.50
N CYS A 44 -9.38 1.93 5.01
CA CYS A 44 -9.16 2.16 3.58
C CYS A 44 -7.72 1.82 3.22
N SER A 45 -7.47 1.70 1.93
CA SER A 45 -6.14 1.47 1.39
C SER A 45 -5.55 2.77 0.87
N MET A 46 -4.23 2.80 0.71
CA MET A 46 -3.56 4.00 0.22
C MET A 46 -3.98 4.33 -1.20
N ASP A 47 -3.88 5.61 -1.54
CA ASP A 47 -4.17 6.09 -2.89
C ASP A 47 -3.06 5.66 -3.85
N TRP A 48 -3.41 5.57 -5.13
CA TRP A 48 -2.46 5.16 -6.15
C TRP A 48 -1.25 6.08 -6.25
N ASP A 49 -1.43 7.39 -6.08
CA ASP A 49 -0.32 8.35 -6.13
C ASP A 49 0.71 8.05 -5.05
N VAL A 50 0.25 7.76 -3.84
CA VAL A 50 1.13 7.41 -2.73
C VAL A 50 1.76 6.05 -2.97
N ALA A 51 1.01 5.11 -3.53
CA ALA A 51 1.53 3.79 -3.84
C ALA A 51 2.71 3.87 -4.81
N PHE A 52 2.58 4.66 -5.87
CA PHE A 52 3.67 4.80 -6.84
C PHE A 52 4.86 5.56 -6.26
N LEU A 53 4.61 6.53 -5.38
CA LEU A 53 5.69 7.18 -4.66
C LEU A 53 6.48 6.16 -3.83
N ILE A 54 5.77 5.28 -3.14
CA ILE A 54 6.42 4.22 -2.34
C ILE A 54 7.18 3.26 -3.23
N CYS A 55 6.66 2.93 -4.40
CA CYS A 55 7.41 2.11 -5.36
C CYS A 55 8.76 2.73 -5.67
N ASP A 56 8.78 4.03 -5.93
CA ASP A 56 10.01 4.75 -6.25
C ASP A 56 10.96 4.74 -5.05
N LEU A 57 10.44 4.97 -3.85
CA LEU A 57 11.25 5.01 -2.64
C LEU A 57 11.85 3.65 -2.30
N LEU A 58 11.12 2.58 -2.54
CA LEU A 58 11.57 1.23 -2.21
C LEU A 58 12.29 0.53 -3.37
N GLY A 59 12.22 1.09 -4.57
CA GLY A 59 12.72 0.42 -5.75
C GLY A 59 11.90 -0.81 -6.11
N GLU A 60 10.62 -0.80 -5.76
CA GLU A 60 9.74 -1.95 -5.98
C GLU A 60 9.15 -1.92 -7.38
N ASN A 61 8.72 -3.08 -7.86
CA ASN A 61 8.08 -3.21 -9.16
C ASN A 61 6.63 -2.69 -9.04
N ASP A 62 6.26 -1.78 -9.94
CA ASP A 62 4.91 -1.20 -9.96
C ASP A 62 3.83 -2.27 -10.03
N GLN A 63 4.05 -3.30 -10.83
CA GLN A 63 3.09 -4.37 -11.03
C GLN A 63 2.81 -5.13 -9.73
N ASN A 64 3.85 -5.41 -8.95
CA ASN A 64 3.69 -6.09 -7.67
C ASN A 64 2.86 -5.26 -6.70
N VAL A 65 3.12 -3.95 -6.65
CA VAL A 65 2.39 -3.05 -5.77
C VAL A 65 0.94 -2.91 -6.21
N VAL A 66 0.71 -2.80 -7.51
CA VAL A 66 -0.66 -2.69 -8.05
C VAL A 66 -1.47 -3.92 -7.69
N TYR A 67 -0.93 -5.12 -7.91
CA TYR A 67 -1.68 -6.35 -7.60
C TYR A 67 -1.92 -6.51 -6.11
N GLY A 68 -0.93 -6.17 -5.27
CA GLY A 68 -1.13 -6.23 -3.83
C GLY A 68 -2.22 -5.29 -3.35
N LEU A 69 -2.25 -4.06 -3.88
CA LEU A 69 -3.26 -3.09 -3.51
C LEU A 69 -4.64 -3.41 -4.08
N ILE A 70 -4.70 -4.05 -5.25
CA ILE A 70 -5.98 -4.51 -5.78
C ILE A 70 -6.61 -5.52 -4.82
N ASP A 71 -5.80 -6.44 -4.28
CA ASP A 71 -6.30 -7.39 -3.30
C ASP A 71 -6.83 -6.68 -2.04
N ASP A 72 -6.18 -5.60 -1.61
CA ASP A 72 -6.64 -4.82 -0.47
C ASP A 72 -7.93 -4.06 -0.78
N LYS A 73 -7.98 -3.42 -1.95
CA LYS A 73 -9.08 -2.53 -2.30
C LYS A 73 -10.35 -3.27 -2.69
N TYR A 74 -10.19 -4.44 -3.28
CA TYR A 74 -11.30 -5.21 -3.83
C TYR A 74 -11.32 -6.58 -3.18
N SER A 75 -12.09 -6.69 -2.12
CA SER A 75 -12.16 -7.92 -1.35
C SER A 75 -13.04 -8.99 -2.01
N ASN A 76 -13.68 -8.69 -3.14
CA ASN A 76 -14.49 -9.66 -3.84
C ASN A 76 -13.58 -10.65 -4.59
N PRO A 77 -13.54 -11.93 -4.18
CA PRO A 77 -12.64 -12.89 -4.81
C PRO A 77 -12.88 -13.08 -6.31
N ARG A 78 -14.13 -12.96 -6.73
CA ARG A 78 -14.47 -13.12 -8.15
C ARG A 78 -13.87 -11.98 -8.97
N LEU A 79 -13.92 -10.75 -8.45
CA LEU A 79 -13.34 -9.61 -9.15
C LEU A 79 -11.81 -9.75 -9.25
N VAL A 80 -11.17 -10.13 -8.15
CA VAL A 80 -9.73 -10.30 -8.12
C VAL A 80 -9.31 -11.40 -9.09
N ASN A 81 -10.01 -12.53 -9.11
CA ASN A 81 -9.71 -13.61 -10.02
C ASN A 81 -9.88 -13.21 -11.47
N ALA A 82 -10.91 -12.42 -11.77
CA ALA A 82 -11.15 -11.95 -13.14
C ALA A 82 -10.00 -11.06 -13.62
N LEU A 83 -9.48 -10.21 -12.74
CA LEU A 83 -8.34 -9.36 -13.08
C LEU A 83 -7.09 -10.19 -13.36
N HIS A 84 -6.84 -11.21 -12.54
CA HIS A 84 -5.68 -12.08 -12.71
C HIS A 84 -5.80 -12.94 -13.97
N GLU A 85 -6.98 -13.46 -14.26
CA GLU A 85 -7.23 -14.24 -15.46
C GLU A 85 -7.05 -13.39 -16.71
N GLY A 86 -7.55 -12.17 -16.72
CA GLY A 86 -7.37 -11.26 -17.84
C GLY A 86 -5.91 -11.02 -18.15
N ARG A 87 -5.07 -11.02 -17.13
CA ARG A 87 -3.64 -10.85 -17.28
C ARG A 87 -2.99 -12.02 -18.02
N ASN A 88 -3.55 -13.22 -17.84
CA ASN A 88 -2.99 -14.44 -18.43
C ASN A 88 -3.55 -14.77 -19.79
N ALA A 89 -4.54 -14.04 -20.24
CA ALA A 89 -5.21 -14.32 -21.51
C ALA A 89 -4.37 -13.92 -22.74
#